data_78ae7a2afa737a3ede7805e5acd03f10
#
_entry.id   78ae7a2afa737a3ede7805e5acd03f10
#
_cell.length_a   1.000
_cell.length_b   1.000
_cell.length_c   1.000
_cell.angle_alpha   90.00
_cell.angle_beta   90.00
_cell.angle_gamma   90.00
#
_symmetry.space_group_name_H-M   'P 1'
#
loop_
_entity.id
_entity.type
_entity.pdbx_description
1 polymer ?
#
loop_
_entity_poly.entity_id
_entity_poly.type
_entity_poly.pdbx_seq_one_letter_code
_entity_poly.pdbx_strand_id
1 'polypeptide(L)'
;MKRSSWSDYQKEIADDKYYYVRSCIRQNFFPGSEKAFLNMLQKDLGRDVFDDPLHTSCTGIGYHSDIVPLDTIMTVVARQFALMTDAGYENFISSCITSFGIYTEILATWEEFPEKEEQTREYLYKATGREFRKPKSLAHTSDIVFHLREEIARKAKYRLVNAATGEPL
;
A
#
# COMPACT_ATOMS: atom_id res chain seq x y z
N MET A 1 24.64 8.36 -1.46
CA MET A 1 23.34 7.75 -1.16
C MET A 1 22.50 7.74 -2.44
N LYS A 2 22.43 6.61 -3.16
CA LYS A 2 21.48 6.44 -4.26
C LYS A 2 20.15 6.08 -3.60
N ARG A 3 19.27 7.04 -3.43
CA ARG A 3 17.86 6.71 -3.16
C ARG A 3 17.36 5.90 -4.34
N SER A 4 16.88 4.68 -4.10
CA SER A 4 16.05 3.98 -5.09
C SER A 4 14.96 4.96 -5.51
N SER A 5 14.84 5.21 -6.80
CA SER A 5 13.85 6.19 -7.24
C SER A 5 12.46 5.57 -7.05
N TRP A 6 11.48 6.37 -6.69
CA TRP A 6 10.05 5.98 -6.68
C TRP A 6 9.63 5.16 -7.90
N SER A 7 10.26 5.46 -9.04
CA SER A 7 10.02 4.77 -10.30
C SER A 7 10.40 3.29 -10.30
N ASP A 8 11.26 2.84 -9.39
CA ASP A 8 11.75 1.47 -9.44
C ASP A 8 10.71 0.50 -8.85
N TYR A 9 9.97 0.90 -7.81
CA TYR A 9 8.86 0.12 -7.25
C TYR A 9 7.58 0.19 -8.09
N GLN A 10 7.37 1.29 -8.84
CA GLN A 10 6.20 1.46 -9.70
C GLN A 10 6.26 0.68 -11.01
N LYS A 11 7.44 0.31 -11.48
CA LYS A 11 7.63 -0.40 -12.76
C LYS A 11 7.06 -1.81 -12.78
N GLU A 12 6.75 -2.38 -11.63
CA GLU A 12 6.32 -3.76 -11.47
C GLU A 12 4.91 -3.90 -10.89
N ILE A 13 4.05 -2.88 -11.01
CA ILE A 13 2.66 -3.00 -10.55
C ILE A 13 1.98 -4.10 -11.37
N ALA A 14 1.64 -5.19 -10.70
CA ALA A 14 0.87 -6.26 -11.31
C ALA A 14 -0.56 -5.82 -11.59
N ASP A 15 -1.22 -6.44 -12.59
CA ASP A 15 -2.55 -6.03 -13.01
C ASP A 15 -3.70 -6.74 -12.29
N ASP A 16 -3.43 -7.78 -11.49
CA ASP A 16 -4.46 -8.77 -11.14
C ASP A 16 -4.65 -9.03 -9.65
N LYS A 17 -3.61 -8.99 -8.82
CA LYS A 17 -3.67 -9.51 -7.45
C LYS A 17 -2.99 -8.60 -6.44
N TYR A 18 -3.73 -8.13 -5.43
CA TYR A 18 -3.25 -7.13 -4.49
C TYR A 18 -3.62 -7.41 -3.03
N TYR A 19 -2.69 -7.18 -2.11
CA TYR A 19 -2.93 -7.05 -0.68
C TYR A 19 -3.18 -5.58 -0.35
N TYR A 20 -4.34 -5.27 0.21
CA TYR A 20 -4.80 -3.90 0.44
C TYR A 20 -4.71 -3.52 1.91
N VAL A 21 -4.07 -2.39 2.20
CA VAL A 21 -3.98 -1.81 3.55
C VAL A 21 -4.77 -0.51 3.61
N ARG A 22 -5.73 -0.51 4.51
CA ARG A 22 -6.66 0.60 4.73
C ARG A 22 -5.99 1.81 5.37
N SER A 23 -6.56 2.98 5.12
CA SER A 23 -6.19 4.23 5.78
C SER A 23 -7.09 4.49 6.99
N CYS A 24 -6.47 4.74 8.16
CA CYS A 24 -7.24 5.13 9.34
C CYS A 24 -8.05 6.42 9.12
N ILE A 25 -7.51 7.39 8.39
CA ILE A 25 -8.21 8.64 8.05
C ILE A 25 -9.39 8.37 7.12
N ARG A 26 -9.19 7.58 6.06
CA ARG A 26 -10.29 7.24 5.14
C ARG A 26 -11.38 6.47 5.84
N GLN A 27 -11.04 5.51 6.71
CA GLN A 27 -12.03 4.74 7.47
C GLN A 27 -12.89 5.60 8.37
N ASN A 28 -12.28 6.58 9.04
CA ASN A 28 -12.99 7.41 10.02
C ASN A 28 -13.73 8.60 9.39
N PHE A 29 -13.14 9.23 8.36
CA PHE A 29 -13.69 10.47 7.80
C PHE A 29 -14.30 10.30 6.40
N PHE A 30 -13.82 9.33 5.62
CA PHE A 30 -14.24 9.13 4.22
C PHE A 30 -14.46 7.65 3.88
N PRO A 31 -15.23 6.87 4.66
CA PRO A 31 -15.35 5.42 4.45
C PRO A 31 -15.93 5.07 3.07
N GLY A 32 -16.74 5.93 2.50
CA GLY A 32 -17.28 5.76 1.15
C GLY A 32 -16.20 5.75 0.06
N SER A 33 -15.14 6.55 0.21
CA SER A 33 -14.06 6.61 -0.78
C SER A 33 -13.25 5.32 -0.82
N GLU A 34 -13.00 4.70 0.33
CA GLU A 34 -12.27 3.45 0.43
C GLU A 34 -13.08 2.29 -0.15
N LYS A 35 -14.37 2.23 0.21
CA LYS A 35 -15.30 1.25 -0.36
C LYS A 35 -15.46 1.39 -1.87
N ALA A 36 -15.52 2.62 -2.37
CA ALA A 36 -15.60 2.89 -3.81
C ALA A 36 -14.36 2.37 -4.55
N PHE A 37 -13.16 2.62 -4.01
CA PHE A 37 -11.92 2.12 -4.58
C PHE A 37 -11.89 0.58 -4.62
N LEU A 38 -12.22 -0.09 -3.52
CA LEU A 38 -12.28 -1.55 -3.45
C LEU A 38 -13.34 -2.12 -4.42
N ASN A 39 -14.53 -1.53 -4.48
CA ASN A 39 -15.56 -1.96 -5.43
C ASN A 39 -15.11 -1.80 -6.89
N MET A 40 -14.45 -0.69 -7.20
CA MET A 40 -13.88 -0.46 -8.53
C MET A 40 -12.91 -1.59 -8.91
N LEU A 41 -11.94 -1.90 -8.06
CA LEU A 41 -10.98 -2.96 -8.35
C LEU A 41 -11.63 -4.34 -8.42
N GLN A 42 -12.40 -4.72 -7.41
CA GLN A 42 -12.95 -6.07 -7.28
C GLN A 42 -14.11 -6.32 -8.26
N LYS A 43 -15.08 -5.40 -8.34
CA LYS A 43 -16.34 -5.61 -9.10
C LYS A 43 -16.25 -5.10 -10.51
N ASP A 44 -15.71 -3.88 -10.71
CA ASP A 44 -15.72 -3.26 -12.02
C ASP A 44 -14.53 -3.74 -12.88
N LEU A 45 -13.38 -3.94 -12.27
CA LEU A 45 -12.15 -4.36 -12.95
C LEU A 45 -11.83 -5.86 -12.78
N GLY A 46 -12.50 -6.56 -11.86
CA GLY A 46 -12.35 -8.01 -11.67
C GLY A 46 -10.99 -8.40 -11.04
N ARG A 47 -10.38 -7.50 -10.27
CA ARG A 47 -9.09 -7.77 -9.60
C ARG A 47 -9.28 -8.56 -8.31
N ASP A 48 -8.33 -9.45 -8.01
CA ASP A 48 -8.24 -10.10 -6.71
C ASP A 48 -7.59 -9.15 -5.70
N VAL A 49 -8.41 -8.57 -4.83
CA VAL A 49 -7.96 -7.63 -3.79
C VAL A 49 -8.33 -8.17 -2.42
N PHE A 50 -7.33 -8.53 -1.66
CA PHE A 50 -7.51 -8.99 -0.28
C PHE A 50 -7.44 -7.82 0.69
N ASP A 51 -8.57 -7.53 1.30
CA ASP A 51 -8.73 -6.52 2.33
C ASP A 51 -8.68 -7.22 3.70
N ASP A 52 -7.48 -7.30 4.28
CA ASP A 52 -7.23 -8.08 5.49
C ASP A 52 -7.82 -7.40 6.73
N PRO A 53 -8.72 -8.05 7.46
CA PRO A 53 -9.24 -7.52 8.72
C PRO A 53 -8.20 -7.48 9.86
N LEU A 54 -7.10 -8.21 9.71
CA LEU A 54 -6.04 -8.29 10.73
C LEU A 54 -4.97 -7.20 10.57
N HIS A 55 -4.99 -6.44 9.47
CA HIS A 55 -3.99 -5.38 9.30
C HIS A 55 -4.16 -4.31 10.39
N THR A 56 -3.04 -3.82 10.89
CA THR A 56 -3.04 -2.66 11.78
C THR A 56 -2.84 -1.39 10.97
N SER A 57 -3.68 -0.40 11.25
CA SER A 57 -3.52 0.93 10.67
C SER A 57 -2.42 1.71 11.37
N CYS A 58 -1.94 2.71 10.68
CA CYS A 58 -1.08 3.79 11.13
C CYS A 58 0.31 3.41 11.63
N THR A 59 1.21 3.30 10.68
CA THR A 59 2.65 3.36 10.92
C THR A 59 3.18 4.80 10.87
N GLY A 60 2.46 5.72 10.21
CA GLY A 60 3.00 7.00 9.78
C GLY A 60 3.04 8.08 10.85
N ILE A 61 1.95 8.32 11.58
CA ILE A 61 1.90 9.43 12.55
C ILE A 61 2.91 9.24 13.69
N GLY A 62 3.03 8.03 14.25
CA GLY A 62 3.96 7.74 15.33
C GLY A 62 5.42 7.98 14.94
N TYR A 63 5.77 7.69 13.70
CA TYR A 63 7.11 7.91 13.17
C TYR A 63 7.37 9.41 12.90
N HIS A 64 6.52 10.06 12.13
CA HIS A 64 6.71 11.48 11.78
C HIS A 64 6.62 12.44 12.98
N SER A 65 5.96 12.02 14.05
CA SER A 65 5.88 12.80 15.29
C SER A 65 7.02 12.50 16.27
N ASP A 66 7.95 11.62 15.88
CA ASP A 66 9.08 11.17 16.71
C ASP A 66 8.65 10.60 18.08
N ILE A 67 7.44 9.99 18.12
CA ILE A 67 6.87 9.41 19.33
C ILE A 67 7.22 7.92 19.44
N VAL A 68 7.36 7.24 18.31
CA VAL A 68 7.60 5.79 18.25
C VAL A 68 9.01 5.54 17.68
N PRO A 69 9.85 4.76 18.37
CA PRO A 69 11.20 4.42 17.89
C PRO A 69 11.17 3.74 16.51
N LEU A 70 12.18 4.00 15.69
CA LEU A 70 12.30 3.45 14.34
C LEU A 70 12.23 1.91 14.32
N ASP A 71 12.91 1.24 15.23
CA ASP A 71 12.90 -0.24 15.31
C ASP A 71 11.48 -0.80 15.56
N THR A 72 10.67 -0.08 16.34
CA THR A 72 9.26 -0.43 16.56
C THR A 72 8.46 -0.27 15.27
N ILE A 73 8.64 0.83 14.55
CA ILE A 73 7.97 1.07 13.28
C ILE A 73 8.38 0.03 12.24
N MET A 74 9.67 -0.29 12.13
CA MET A 74 10.15 -1.35 11.24
C MET A 74 9.47 -2.69 11.55
N THR A 75 9.31 -3.04 12.83
CA THR A 75 8.63 -4.27 13.26
C THR A 75 7.14 -4.25 12.90
N VAL A 76 6.45 -3.12 13.02
CA VAL A 76 5.04 -2.96 12.62
C VAL A 76 4.89 -3.08 11.10
N VAL A 77 5.78 -2.48 10.32
CA VAL A 77 5.82 -2.60 8.85
C VAL A 77 6.06 -4.06 8.45
N ALA A 78 7.05 -4.71 9.07
CA ALA A 78 7.35 -6.12 8.84
C ALA A 78 6.15 -7.03 9.15
N ARG A 79 5.40 -6.73 10.21
CA ARG A 79 4.16 -7.46 10.53
C ARG A 79 3.12 -7.34 9.41
N GLN A 80 2.97 -6.19 8.79
CA GLN A 80 2.04 -6.03 7.68
C GLN A 80 2.48 -6.82 6.45
N PHE A 81 3.78 -6.83 6.15
CA PHE A 81 4.33 -7.69 5.09
C PHE A 81 4.22 -9.17 5.42
N ALA A 82 4.31 -9.56 6.71
CA ALA A 82 4.06 -10.92 7.12
C ALA A 82 2.60 -11.35 6.89
N LEU A 83 1.63 -10.50 7.22
CA LEU A 83 0.22 -10.76 6.93
C LEU A 83 -0.04 -10.90 5.42
N MET A 84 0.56 -10.05 4.61
CA MET A 84 0.53 -10.19 3.14
C MET A 84 1.13 -11.53 2.70
N THR A 85 2.28 -11.92 3.27
CA THR A 85 2.98 -13.18 2.96
C THR A 85 2.12 -14.39 3.31
N ASP A 86 1.52 -14.39 4.52
CA ASP A 86 0.63 -15.47 4.99
C ASP A 86 -0.62 -15.61 4.13
N ALA A 87 -1.15 -14.48 3.64
CA ALA A 87 -2.29 -14.46 2.73
C ALA A 87 -1.93 -14.88 1.29
N GLY A 88 -0.66 -15.10 0.98
CA GLY A 88 -0.20 -15.52 -0.35
C GLY A 88 -0.21 -14.41 -1.41
N TYR A 89 -0.06 -13.15 -0.99
CA TYR A 89 0.03 -11.99 -1.86
C TYR A 89 1.47 -11.49 -1.95
N GLU A 90 1.77 -10.78 -3.03
CA GLU A 90 3.11 -10.24 -3.31
C GLU A 90 3.08 -8.75 -3.68
N ASN A 91 1.91 -8.22 -4.08
CA ASN A 91 1.74 -6.83 -4.44
C ASN A 91 0.94 -6.11 -3.35
N PHE A 92 1.46 -4.98 -2.89
CA PHE A 92 0.96 -4.28 -1.71
C PHE A 92 0.41 -2.91 -2.09
N ILE A 93 -0.85 -2.64 -1.73
CA ILE A 93 -1.46 -1.32 -1.92
C ILE A 93 -1.70 -0.66 -0.58
N SER A 94 -1.19 0.55 -0.41
CA SER A 94 -1.51 1.42 0.72
C SER A 94 -2.53 2.48 0.31
N SER A 95 -3.60 2.63 1.07
CA SER A 95 -4.57 3.72 0.85
C SER A 95 -4.23 5.02 1.59
N CYS A 96 -3.15 5.02 2.36
CA CYS A 96 -2.66 6.18 3.09
C CYS A 96 -1.30 6.62 2.55
N ILE A 97 -1.19 7.86 2.08
CA ILE A 97 0.07 8.39 1.55
C ILE A 97 1.18 8.45 2.60
N THR A 98 0.83 8.75 3.85
CA THR A 98 1.78 8.77 4.96
C THR A 98 2.33 7.36 5.23
N SER A 99 1.46 6.37 5.31
CA SER A 99 1.89 4.97 5.47
C SER A 99 2.70 4.48 4.27
N PHE A 100 2.30 4.85 3.05
CA PHE A 100 3.05 4.54 1.83
C PHE A 100 4.48 5.10 1.89
N GLY A 101 4.64 6.35 2.32
CA GLY A 101 5.97 6.97 2.52
C GLY A 101 6.82 6.17 3.51
N ILE A 102 6.25 5.76 4.65
CA ILE A 102 6.95 4.95 5.64
C ILE A 102 7.35 3.58 5.10
N TYR A 103 6.47 2.88 4.39
CA TYR A 103 6.84 1.59 3.77
C TYR A 103 8.02 1.74 2.82
N THR A 104 8.00 2.78 1.99
CA THR A 104 9.09 3.07 1.05
C THR A 104 10.39 3.38 1.77
N GLU A 105 10.32 4.19 2.83
CA GLU A 105 11.48 4.57 3.64
C GLU A 105 12.08 3.36 4.37
N ILE A 106 11.25 2.50 4.96
CA ILE A 106 11.71 1.29 5.65
C ILE A 106 12.35 0.31 4.65
N LEU A 107 11.76 0.09 3.48
CA LEU A 107 12.36 -0.76 2.46
C LEU A 107 13.73 -0.22 2.03
N ALA A 108 13.86 1.09 1.82
CA ALA A 108 15.14 1.72 1.49
C ALA A 108 16.15 1.61 2.65
N THR A 109 15.69 1.75 3.89
CA THR A 109 16.53 1.56 5.08
C THR A 109 17.09 0.14 5.16
N TRP A 110 16.28 -0.86 4.88
CA TRP A 110 16.73 -2.26 4.88
C TRP A 110 17.68 -2.60 3.71
N GLU A 111 17.57 -1.88 2.58
CA GLU A 111 18.54 -2.00 1.50
C GLU A 111 19.90 -1.37 1.86
N GLU A 112 19.89 -0.24 2.54
CA GLU A 112 21.09 0.47 2.99
C GLU A 112 21.74 -0.20 4.20
N PHE A 113 20.95 -0.75 5.11
CA PHE A 113 21.35 -1.37 6.39
C PHE A 113 20.74 -2.77 6.55
N PRO A 114 21.28 -3.80 5.89
CA PRO A 114 20.73 -5.17 5.93
C PRO A 114 20.64 -5.76 7.34
N GLU A 115 21.54 -5.34 8.25
CA GLU A 115 21.52 -5.74 9.67
C GLU A 115 20.25 -5.26 10.39
N LYS A 116 19.64 -4.15 9.95
CA LYS A 116 18.37 -3.67 10.48
C LYS A 116 17.20 -4.53 10.02
N GLU A 117 17.25 -5.04 8.79
CA GLU A 117 16.26 -6.00 8.32
C GLU A 117 16.33 -7.29 9.13
N GLU A 118 17.53 -7.84 9.35
CA GLU A 118 17.70 -9.07 10.12
C GLU A 118 17.24 -8.90 11.57
N GLN A 119 17.61 -7.80 12.23
CA GLN A 119 17.11 -7.47 13.57
C GLN A 119 15.58 -7.37 13.60
N THR A 120 14.97 -6.77 12.57
CA THR A 120 13.51 -6.66 12.47
C THR A 120 12.86 -8.03 12.31
N ARG A 121 13.46 -8.93 11.51
CA ARG A 121 13.00 -10.31 11.36
C ARG A 121 13.00 -11.05 12.69
N GLU A 122 14.09 -10.92 13.45
CA GLU A 122 14.20 -11.53 14.77
C GLU A 122 13.13 -11.00 15.75
N TYR A 123 12.92 -9.69 15.80
CA TYR A 123 11.90 -9.07 16.64
C TYR A 123 10.49 -9.50 16.27
N LEU A 124 10.18 -9.51 14.98
CA LEU A 124 8.88 -9.96 14.49
C LEU A 124 8.64 -11.43 14.85
N TYR A 125 9.62 -12.29 14.59
CA TYR A 125 9.50 -13.72 14.86
C TYR A 125 9.30 -13.99 16.35
N LYS A 126 10.09 -13.34 17.22
CA LYS A 126 9.93 -13.45 18.69
C LYS A 126 8.54 -12.98 19.17
N ALA A 127 8.01 -11.93 18.56
CA ALA A 127 6.73 -11.35 18.96
C ALA A 127 5.52 -12.10 18.43
N THR A 128 5.62 -12.72 17.24
CA THR A 128 4.44 -13.23 16.51
C THR A 128 4.60 -14.65 15.97
N GLY A 129 5.79 -15.20 15.94
CA GLY A 129 6.11 -16.46 15.26
C GLY A 129 6.04 -16.39 13.72
N ARG A 130 5.95 -15.19 13.14
CA ARG A 130 5.78 -14.97 11.71
C ARG A 130 7.07 -14.56 11.03
N GLU A 131 7.18 -14.93 9.76
CA GLU A 131 8.20 -14.44 8.84
C GLU A 131 7.56 -13.53 7.78
N PHE A 132 8.34 -12.68 7.12
CA PHE A 132 7.84 -11.84 6.05
C PHE A 132 8.70 -11.89 4.80
N ARG A 133 8.07 -11.64 3.67
CA ARG A 133 8.72 -11.29 2.40
C ARG A 133 8.46 -9.83 2.08
N LYS A 134 9.46 -9.15 1.55
CA LYS A 134 9.25 -7.80 0.99
C LYS A 134 8.28 -7.90 -0.18
N PRO A 135 7.37 -6.91 -0.35
CA PRO A 135 6.46 -6.91 -1.50
C PRO A 135 7.26 -6.81 -2.82
N LYS A 136 6.78 -7.46 -3.87
CA LYS A 136 7.32 -7.29 -5.22
C LYS A 136 7.00 -5.90 -5.77
N SER A 137 5.81 -5.41 -5.47
CA SER A 137 5.41 -4.04 -5.77
C SER A 137 4.74 -3.39 -4.58
N LEU A 138 4.99 -2.11 -4.42
CA LEU A 138 4.37 -1.25 -3.42
C LEU A 138 3.78 -0.03 -4.13
N ALA A 139 2.48 0.16 -4.01
CA ALA A 139 1.77 1.25 -4.65
C ALA A 139 0.84 1.99 -3.69
N HIS A 140 0.66 3.27 -3.89
CA HIS A 140 -0.45 4.02 -3.32
C HIS A 140 -1.69 3.87 -4.20
N THR A 141 -2.88 4.07 -3.65
CA THR A 141 -4.13 3.96 -4.42
C THR A 141 -4.16 4.85 -5.66
N SER A 142 -3.51 6.04 -5.63
CA SER A 142 -3.40 6.91 -6.81
C SER A 142 -2.57 6.30 -7.94
N ASP A 143 -1.51 5.55 -7.60
CA ASP A 143 -0.66 4.91 -8.59
C ASP A 143 -1.42 3.80 -9.32
N ILE A 144 -2.24 3.05 -8.58
CA ILE A 144 -3.12 2.03 -9.16
C ILE A 144 -4.15 2.66 -10.10
N VAL A 145 -4.80 3.75 -9.68
CA VAL A 145 -5.77 4.46 -10.53
C VAL A 145 -5.08 4.97 -11.79
N PHE A 146 -3.89 5.55 -11.68
CA PHE A 146 -3.14 6.02 -12.83
C PHE A 146 -2.70 4.88 -13.75
N HIS A 147 -2.21 3.77 -13.17
CA HIS A 147 -1.81 2.58 -13.92
C HIS A 147 -2.98 2.00 -14.73
N LEU A 148 -4.14 1.87 -14.10
CA LEU A 148 -5.35 1.30 -14.72
C LEU A 148 -6.25 2.34 -15.43
N ARG A 149 -5.81 3.58 -15.57
CA ARG A 149 -6.65 4.71 -16.05
C ARG A 149 -7.39 4.47 -17.36
N GLU A 150 -6.75 3.78 -18.31
CA GLU A 150 -7.36 3.51 -19.61
C GLU A 150 -8.48 2.45 -19.50
N GLU A 151 -8.26 1.43 -18.67
CA GLU A 151 -9.30 0.42 -18.42
C GLU A 151 -10.47 1.02 -17.63
N ILE A 152 -10.17 1.84 -16.60
CA ILE A 152 -11.17 2.57 -15.83
C ILE A 152 -11.99 3.46 -16.76
N ALA A 153 -11.34 4.21 -17.65
CA ALA A 153 -12.03 5.09 -18.60
C ALA A 153 -12.94 4.32 -19.57
N ARG A 154 -12.52 3.14 -20.04
CA ARG A 154 -13.36 2.30 -20.92
C ARG A 154 -14.60 1.73 -20.21
N LYS A 155 -14.48 1.42 -18.92
CA LYS A 155 -15.58 0.83 -18.13
C LYS A 155 -16.44 1.87 -17.40
N ALA A 156 -16.03 3.14 -17.38
CA ALA A 156 -16.78 4.19 -16.71
C ALA A 156 -18.19 4.36 -17.34
N LYS A 157 -19.21 4.31 -16.49
CA LYS A 157 -20.62 4.52 -16.91
C LYS A 157 -20.92 5.97 -17.24
N TYR A 158 -20.19 6.89 -16.60
CA TYR A 158 -20.34 8.33 -16.79
C TYR A 158 -19.01 8.90 -17.21
N ARG A 159 -19.05 9.76 -18.23
CA ARG A 159 -17.90 10.55 -18.64
C ARG A 159 -17.95 11.90 -17.95
N LEU A 160 -16.81 12.33 -17.45
CA LEU A 160 -16.68 13.71 -16.99
C LEU A 160 -16.73 14.61 -18.24
N VAL A 161 -17.54 15.65 -18.15
CA VAL A 161 -17.66 16.66 -19.21
C VAL A 161 -17.34 18.02 -18.65
N ASN A 162 -16.76 18.87 -19.47
CA ASN A 162 -16.61 20.27 -19.15
C ASN A 162 -18.01 20.91 -19.01
N ALA A 163 -18.30 21.47 -17.83
CA ALA A 163 -19.62 22.06 -17.55
C ALA A 163 -19.98 23.22 -18.46
N ALA A 164 -19.00 23.91 -19.04
CA ALA A 164 -19.21 25.05 -19.92
C ALA A 164 -19.41 24.65 -21.40
N THR A 165 -18.72 23.60 -21.86
CA THR A 165 -18.74 23.20 -23.29
C THR A 165 -19.53 21.91 -23.56
N GLY A 166 -19.78 21.08 -22.52
CA GLY A 166 -20.37 19.76 -22.67
C GLY A 166 -19.44 18.73 -23.31
N GLU A 167 -18.20 19.08 -23.59
CA GLU A 167 -17.21 18.18 -24.20
C GLU A 167 -16.61 17.23 -23.17
N PRO A 168 -16.26 16.00 -23.54
CA PRO A 168 -15.55 15.07 -22.66
C PRO A 168 -14.21 15.68 -22.18
N LEU A 169 -13.93 15.50 -20.85
CA LEU A 169 -12.64 15.84 -20.26
C LEU A 169 -11.60 14.78 -20.58
#